data_47e0bc93188c436bcac8d5f930c96e69
#
_entry.id   47e0bc93188c436bcac8d5f930c96e69
#
_cell.length_a   1.000
_cell.length_b   1.000
_cell.length_c   1.000
_cell.angle_alpha   90.00
_cell.angle_beta   90.00
_cell.angle_gamma   90.00
#
_symmetry.space_group_name_H-M   'P 1'
#
loop_
_entity.id
_entity.type
_entity.pdbx_description
1 polymer ?
#
loop_
_entity_poly.entity_id
_entity_poly.type
_entity_poly.pdbx_seq_one_letter_code
_entity_poly.pdbx_strand_id
1 'polypeptide(L)'
;MNDVEVQSICDYLEECLFDPSINWPPEQFAERSYSRWAVSEILDRVRGNPEVPIVSTVEVFMAEMTYFAHISPETSAREMFTNAADTAADILSMIS
;
A
#
# COMPACT_ATOMS: atom_id res chain seq x y z
N MET A 1 -2.15 10.19 17.43
CA MET A 1 -1.74 10.27 16.02
C MET A 1 -2.72 11.13 15.24
N ASN A 2 -2.21 11.91 14.32
CA ASN A 2 -3.01 12.89 13.60
C ASN A 2 -3.54 12.28 12.28
N ASP A 3 -4.85 12.16 12.14
CA ASP A 3 -5.49 11.66 10.92
C ASP A 3 -5.11 12.48 9.69
N VAL A 4 -4.82 13.77 9.88
CA VAL A 4 -4.39 14.65 8.79
C VAL A 4 -3.02 14.23 8.24
N GLU A 5 -2.09 13.84 9.10
CA GLU A 5 -0.76 13.36 8.66
C GLU A 5 -0.89 12.08 7.85
N VAL A 6 -1.71 11.15 8.34
CA VAL A 6 -1.97 9.88 7.66
C VAL A 6 -2.59 10.14 6.29
N GLN A 7 -3.61 10.98 6.24
CA GLN A 7 -4.28 11.33 5.00
C GLN A 7 -3.33 12.02 4.02
N SER A 8 -2.49 12.92 4.51
CA SER A 8 -1.50 13.62 3.69
C SER A 8 -0.49 12.68 3.05
N ILE A 9 0.00 11.72 3.83
CA ILE A 9 0.97 10.73 3.33
C ILE A 9 0.31 9.87 2.24
N CYS A 10 -0.91 9.43 2.48
CA CYS A 10 -1.61 8.58 1.52
C CYS A 10 -2.02 9.35 0.27
N ASP A 11 -2.43 10.61 0.41
CA ASP A 11 -2.73 11.48 -0.74
C ASP A 11 -1.47 11.70 -1.58
N TYR A 12 -0.34 11.94 -0.94
CA TYR A 12 0.94 12.08 -1.63
C TYR A 12 1.31 10.82 -2.42
N LEU A 13 1.18 9.65 -1.79
CA LEU A 13 1.47 8.39 -2.45
C LEU A 13 0.52 8.15 -3.62
N GLU A 14 -0.76 8.46 -3.44
CA GLU A 14 -1.75 8.32 -4.51
C GLU A 14 -1.42 9.25 -5.67
N GLU A 15 -1.05 10.50 -5.40
CA GLU A 15 -0.64 11.46 -6.43
C GLU A 15 0.60 10.97 -7.18
N CYS A 16 1.61 10.47 -6.45
CA CYS A 16 2.82 9.93 -7.08
C CYS A 16 2.54 8.74 -7.97
N LEU A 17 1.62 7.87 -7.55
CA LEU A 17 1.29 6.67 -8.30
C LEU A 17 0.35 6.95 -9.48
N PHE A 18 -0.49 7.97 -9.38
CA PHE A 18 -1.57 8.22 -10.32
C PHE A 18 -1.53 9.60 -10.97
N ASP A 19 -0.38 10.27 -10.89
CA ASP A 19 -0.20 11.57 -11.55
C ASP A 19 -0.43 11.40 -13.07
N PRO A 20 -1.39 12.13 -13.66
CA PRO A 20 -1.69 12.01 -15.09
C PRO A 20 -0.55 12.48 -15.99
N SER A 21 0.42 13.23 -15.45
CA SER A 21 1.60 13.66 -16.18
C SER A 21 2.60 12.52 -16.40
N ILE A 22 2.51 11.46 -15.59
CA ILE A 22 3.38 10.29 -15.71
C ILE A 22 2.77 9.34 -16.75
N ASN A 23 3.53 9.07 -17.80
CA ASN A 23 3.10 8.17 -18.86
C ASN A 23 3.52 6.74 -18.50
N TRP A 24 2.61 5.99 -17.84
CA TRP A 24 2.88 4.63 -17.43
C TRP A 24 2.84 3.68 -18.63
N PRO A 25 3.87 2.82 -18.80
CA PRO A 25 3.80 1.76 -19.81
C PRO A 25 2.64 0.80 -19.52
N PRO A 26 1.96 0.27 -20.57
CA PRO A 26 0.85 -0.65 -20.37
C PRO A 26 1.19 -1.86 -19.49
N GLU A 27 2.41 -2.36 -19.53
CA GLU A 27 2.87 -3.48 -18.71
C GLU A 27 2.94 -3.18 -17.23
N GLN A 28 2.90 -1.91 -16.83
CA GLN A 28 2.93 -1.50 -15.42
C GLN A 28 1.54 -1.16 -14.86
N PHE A 29 0.50 -1.26 -15.66
CA PHE A 29 -0.85 -0.94 -15.19
C PHE A 29 -1.33 -1.86 -14.07
N ALA A 30 -0.99 -3.14 -14.14
CA ALA A 30 -1.36 -4.09 -13.09
C ALA A 30 -0.70 -3.74 -11.77
N GLU A 31 0.61 -3.46 -11.79
CA GLU A 31 1.37 -3.07 -10.59
C GLU A 31 0.81 -1.80 -9.97
N ARG A 32 0.46 -0.82 -10.79
CA ARG A 32 -0.14 0.43 -10.35
C ARG A 32 -1.48 0.18 -9.66
N SER A 33 -2.31 -0.69 -10.22
CA SER A 33 -3.60 -1.05 -9.63
C SER A 33 -3.43 -1.74 -8.29
N TYR A 34 -2.44 -2.62 -8.16
CA TYR A 34 -2.13 -3.32 -6.93
C TYR A 34 -1.65 -2.35 -5.84
N SER A 35 -0.81 -1.40 -6.20
CA SER A 35 -0.34 -0.37 -5.27
C SER A 35 -1.48 0.52 -4.79
N ARG A 36 -2.39 0.88 -5.68
CA ARG A 36 -3.58 1.67 -5.35
C ARG A 36 -4.46 0.92 -4.36
N TRP A 37 -4.70 -0.36 -4.61
CA TRP A 37 -5.47 -1.19 -3.70
C TRP A 37 -4.83 -1.25 -2.31
N ALA A 38 -3.50 -1.41 -2.27
CA ALA A 38 -2.77 -1.48 -1.01
C ALA A 38 -2.91 -0.19 -0.20
N VAL A 39 -2.73 0.97 -0.83
CA VAL A 39 -2.90 2.27 -0.18
C VAL A 39 -4.32 2.41 0.38
N SER A 40 -5.33 2.05 -0.41
CA SER A 40 -6.73 2.10 0.00
C SER A 40 -7.01 1.20 1.21
N GLU A 41 -6.48 -0.01 1.21
CA GLU A 41 -6.62 -0.97 2.32
C GLU A 41 -5.96 -0.45 3.60
N ILE A 42 -4.76 0.09 3.49
CA ILE A 42 -4.06 0.66 4.64
C ILE A 42 -4.86 1.82 5.22
N LEU A 43 -5.38 2.71 4.37
CA LEU A 43 -6.22 3.83 4.82
C LEU A 43 -7.45 3.37 5.56
N ASP A 44 -8.14 2.35 5.04
CA ASP A 44 -9.34 1.81 5.67
C ASP A 44 -9.02 1.23 7.04
N ARG A 45 -7.91 0.53 7.17
CA ARG A 45 -7.47 -0.04 8.46
C ARG A 45 -7.13 1.05 9.47
N VAL A 46 -6.44 2.10 9.04
CA VAL A 46 -6.08 3.22 9.91
C VAL A 46 -7.33 3.94 10.41
N ARG A 47 -8.29 4.18 9.51
CA ARG A 47 -9.55 4.83 9.86
C ARG A 47 -10.41 3.98 10.77
N GLY A 48 -10.39 2.66 10.58
CA GLY A 48 -11.14 1.72 11.43
C GLY A 48 -10.55 1.52 12.81
N ASN A 49 -9.25 1.82 12.99
CA ASN A 49 -8.53 1.61 14.25
C ASN A 49 -7.65 2.83 14.58
N PRO A 50 -8.29 4.00 14.84
CA PRO A 50 -7.52 5.24 15.03
C PRO A 50 -6.63 5.24 16.28
N GLU A 51 -6.87 4.33 17.23
CA GLU A 51 -6.07 4.21 18.44
C GLU A 51 -4.76 3.45 18.23
N VAL A 52 -4.68 2.66 17.17
CA VAL A 52 -3.47 1.89 16.84
C VAL A 52 -2.48 2.81 16.12
N PRO A 53 -1.20 2.83 16.52
CA PRO A 53 -0.19 3.60 15.81
C PRO A 53 -0.14 3.20 14.33
N ILE A 54 -0.02 4.18 13.44
CA ILE A 54 0.01 3.92 11.99
C ILE A 54 1.12 2.96 11.60
N VAL A 55 2.29 3.10 12.21
CA VAL A 55 3.44 2.21 11.95
C VAL A 55 3.05 0.75 12.18
N SER A 56 2.37 0.48 13.30
CA SER A 56 1.92 -0.88 13.63
C SER A 56 0.92 -1.41 12.59
N THR A 57 -0.02 -0.58 12.17
CA THR A 57 -1.02 -0.96 11.16
C THR A 57 -0.34 -1.31 9.84
N VAL A 58 0.61 -0.50 9.40
CA VAL A 58 1.33 -0.74 8.14
C VAL A 58 2.21 -1.98 8.24
N GLU A 59 2.87 -2.18 9.38
CA GLU A 59 3.71 -3.37 9.61
C GLU A 59 2.89 -4.65 9.54
N VAL A 60 1.72 -4.67 10.17
CA VAL A 60 0.81 -5.82 10.16
C VAL A 60 0.34 -6.10 8.73
N PHE A 61 -0.06 -5.05 8.01
CA PHE A 61 -0.48 -5.19 6.61
C PHE A 61 0.65 -5.77 5.75
N MET A 62 1.86 -5.24 5.89
CA MET A 62 3.02 -5.73 5.15
C MET A 62 3.30 -7.20 5.44
N ALA A 63 3.23 -7.60 6.72
CA ALA A 63 3.45 -9.00 7.11
C ALA A 63 2.38 -9.91 6.54
N GLU A 64 1.11 -9.49 6.54
CA GLU A 64 0.01 -10.26 5.93
C GLU A 64 0.20 -10.42 4.43
N MET A 65 0.56 -9.35 3.72
CA MET A 65 0.77 -9.40 2.28
C MET A 65 1.95 -10.29 1.91
N THR A 66 3.03 -10.23 2.67
CA THR A 66 4.19 -11.10 2.49
C THR A 66 3.80 -12.58 2.68
N TYR A 67 3.02 -12.86 3.71
CA TYR A 67 2.53 -14.21 3.98
C TYR A 67 1.63 -14.72 2.84
N PHE A 68 0.67 -13.92 2.41
CA PHE A 68 -0.23 -14.31 1.32
C PHE A 68 0.52 -14.49 0.01
N ALA A 69 1.53 -13.68 -0.27
CA ALA A 69 2.37 -13.87 -1.45
C ALA A 69 3.10 -15.22 -1.40
N HIS A 70 3.54 -15.62 -0.21
CA HIS A 70 4.26 -16.87 -0.02
C HIS A 70 3.37 -18.10 -0.22
N ILE A 71 2.12 -18.05 0.24
CA ILE A 71 1.22 -19.22 0.19
C ILE A 71 0.35 -19.28 -1.07
N SER A 72 0.29 -18.22 -1.88
CA SER A 72 -0.56 -18.18 -3.06
C SER A 72 0.02 -19.04 -4.18
N PRO A 73 -0.74 -19.98 -4.75
CA PRO A 73 -0.27 -20.84 -5.82
C PRO A 73 -0.24 -20.16 -7.19
N GLU A 74 -1.06 -19.12 -7.38
CA GLU A 74 -1.18 -18.42 -8.66
C GLU A 74 -0.17 -17.27 -8.75
N THR A 75 0.49 -17.17 -9.91
CA THR A 75 1.51 -16.13 -10.15
C THR A 75 0.93 -14.74 -10.04
N SER A 76 -0.26 -14.50 -10.59
CA SER A 76 -0.91 -13.19 -10.54
C SER A 76 -1.24 -12.76 -9.11
N ALA A 77 -1.70 -13.69 -8.27
CA ALA A 77 -1.96 -13.42 -6.86
C ALA A 77 -0.68 -13.08 -6.11
N ARG A 78 0.41 -13.82 -6.37
CA ARG A 78 1.71 -13.53 -5.76
C ARG A 78 2.22 -12.15 -6.13
N GLU A 79 2.09 -11.77 -7.39
CA GLU A 79 2.48 -10.44 -7.86
C GLU A 79 1.68 -9.35 -7.15
N MET A 80 0.37 -9.52 -7.02
CA MET A 80 -0.49 -8.58 -6.32
C MET A 80 -0.05 -8.39 -4.87
N PHE A 81 0.11 -9.49 -4.14
CA PHE A 81 0.50 -9.42 -2.73
C PHE A 81 1.93 -8.90 -2.54
N THR A 82 2.85 -9.26 -3.43
CA THR A 82 4.23 -8.76 -3.39
C THR A 82 4.25 -7.24 -3.60
N ASN A 83 3.50 -6.75 -4.58
CA ASN A 83 3.40 -5.31 -4.83
C ASN A 83 2.75 -4.58 -3.66
N ALA A 84 1.74 -5.18 -3.04
CA ALA A 84 1.10 -4.61 -1.85
C ALA A 84 2.09 -4.51 -0.68
N ALA A 85 2.90 -5.54 -0.47
CA ALA A 85 3.93 -5.54 0.57
C ALA A 85 5.00 -4.49 0.29
N ASP A 86 5.44 -4.34 -0.96
CA ASP A 86 6.43 -3.35 -1.36
C ASP A 86 5.88 -1.93 -1.15
N THR A 87 4.61 -1.70 -1.48
CA THR A 87 3.95 -0.42 -1.24
C THR A 87 3.89 -0.11 0.25
N ALA A 88 3.58 -1.09 1.09
CA ALA A 88 3.59 -0.92 2.53
C ALA A 88 4.99 -0.59 3.06
N ALA A 89 6.03 -1.21 2.51
CA ALA A 89 7.42 -0.91 2.88
C ALA A 89 7.78 0.53 2.54
N ASP A 90 7.35 1.04 1.39
CA ASP A 90 7.57 2.43 1.00
C ASP A 90 6.87 3.39 1.97
N ILE A 91 5.63 3.08 2.36
CA ILE A 91 4.89 3.88 3.34
C ILE A 91 5.62 3.88 4.69
N LEU A 92 6.10 2.73 5.15
CA LEU A 92 6.87 2.64 6.39
C LEU A 92 8.12 3.50 6.35
N SER A 93 8.81 3.53 5.22
CA SER A 93 9.99 4.36 5.02
C SER A 93 9.69 5.85 5.16
N MET A 94 8.46 6.26 4.80
CA MET A 94 8.04 7.66 4.89
C MET A 94 7.63 8.08 6.30
N ILE A 95 7.08 7.15 7.09
CA ILE A 95 6.47 7.47 8.39
C ILE A 95 7.32 7.04 9.60
N SER A 96 8.36 6.27 9.37
CA SER A 96 9.24 5.78 10.46
C SER A 96 10.52 6.60 10.66
#